data_79c07ffe1a3b07be7b7bc8086cc5c0f1
#
_entry.id   79c07ffe1a3b07be7b7bc8086cc5c0f1
#
_cell.length_a   1.000
_cell.length_b   1.000
_cell.length_c   1.000
_cell.angle_alpha   90.00
_cell.angle_beta   90.00
_cell.angle_gamma   90.00
#
_symmetry.space_group_name_H-M   'P 1'
#
loop_
_entity.id
_entity.type
_entity.pdbx_description
1 polymer ?
#
loop_
_entity_poly.entity_id
_entity_poly.type
_entity_poly.pdbx_seq_one_letter_code
_entity_poly.pdbx_strand_id
1 'polypeptide(L)'
;MVPFCRSAVSDDGTSEREELAAWLIGPARLSGNAVAVTSGLAERLTRMGVPLHRLRIAMRVDNPLLTAWGIVWGPETAAEIFTISQALRESSTYVGSPSQHVMETGTWFRRRLDQLGPEDHTVLHELAGVGFADYLAIPVTFANGIIQPAVFATRHGSGFADSHIALINGLCVPLSAALEAIAMRRSTASLLATFLGEGPAAHVQAGAIHRGDIVETEAAILLTDMRGFTPLSLVSPPSQLLATLGRYFEAVADAVRAEGGDVLKFLGDGVLSIFQVTEDGRTAACTAAVRAVSRVVASARTEDLPPFVAALHVGPVMYGNIGSPTRLDFTVVGTAVNIVSRLEGIAKASGETVVCSETFASAVPATLTRTIGRSAIKGLDGEHEVFAMAVERDSRA
;
A
#
# COMPACT_ATOMS: atom_id res chain seq x y z
N MET A 1 -7.15 29.76 22.13
CA MET A 1 -8.49 29.95 22.72
C MET A 1 -9.39 30.38 21.57
N VAL A 2 -10.13 29.42 20.98
CA VAL A 2 -11.00 29.66 19.82
C VAL A 2 -12.35 30.18 20.33
N PRO A 3 -12.92 31.25 19.81
CA PRO A 3 -14.20 31.78 20.28
C PRO A 3 -15.36 30.85 19.89
N PHE A 4 -16.09 30.39 20.90
CA PHE A 4 -17.38 29.71 20.72
C PHE A 4 -18.42 30.72 20.21
N CYS A 5 -18.86 30.58 18.98
CA CYS A 5 -20.00 31.33 18.45
C CYS A 5 -21.29 30.61 18.87
N ARG A 6 -22.04 31.14 19.82
CA ARG A 6 -23.42 30.75 20.11
C ARG A 6 -24.35 31.53 19.19
N SER A 7 -25.01 30.83 18.27
CA SER A 7 -26.20 31.38 17.59
C SER A 7 -27.40 30.47 17.86
N ALA A 8 -28.53 31.04 18.14
CA ALA A 8 -29.80 30.39 18.49
C ALA A 8 -30.32 29.57 17.30
N VAL A 9 -30.48 28.27 17.53
CA VAL A 9 -31.13 27.31 16.61
C VAL A 9 -32.44 26.86 17.26
N SER A 10 -33.51 26.72 16.48
CA SER A 10 -34.81 26.25 16.92
C SER A 10 -34.71 24.82 17.54
N ASP A 11 -35.56 24.53 18.53
CA ASP A 11 -35.49 23.33 19.40
C ASP A 11 -35.49 21.98 18.64
N ASP A 12 -36.18 21.87 17.52
CA ASP A 12 -36.23 20.65 16.70
C ASP A 12 -34.91 20.33 15.99
N GLY A 13 -34.22 21.31 15.45
CA GLY A 13 -32.96 21.11 14.75
C GLY A 13 -31.78 20.79 15.69
N THR A 14 -31.92 21.05 16.98
CA THR A 14 -30.91 20.71 18.01
C THR A 14 -30.94 19.22 18.30
N SER A 15 -32.11 18.62 18.41
CA SER A 15 -32.27 17.17 18.67
C SER A 15 -31.70 16.30 17.53
N GLU A 16 -32.03 16.59 16.27
CA GLU A 16 -31.53 15.82 15.12
C GLU A 16 -30.01 15.90 14.96
N ARG A 17 -29.43 17.09 15.20
CA ARG A 17 -27.96 17.25 15.19
C ARG A 17 -27.29 16.46 16.30
N GLU A 18 -27.88 16.44 17.50
CA GLU A 18 -27.38 15.69 18.65
C GLU A 18 -27.45 14.18 18.40
N GLU A 19 -28.52 13.70 17.80
CA GLU A 19 -28.67 12.30 17.40
C GLU A 19 -27.65 11.89 16.35
N LEU A 20 -27.39 12.76 15.35
CA LEU A 20 -26.39 12.50 14.32
C LEU A 20 -24.96 12.51 14.92
N ALA A 21 -24.67 13.45 15.83
CA ALA A 21 -23.40 13.49 16.54
C ALA A 21 -23.20 12.25 17.43
N ALA A 22 -24.24 11.82 18.18
CA ALA A 22 -24.22 10.62 18.99
C ALA A 22 -24.01 9.36 18.14
N TRP A 23 -24.64 9.28 16.95
CA TRP A 23 -24.40 8.19 16.02
C TRP A 23 -22.94 8.16 15.52
N LEU A 24 -22.37 9.32 15.18
CA LEU A 24 -20.96 9.41 14.73
C LEU A 24 -19.97 8.93 15.80
N ILE A 25 -20.12 9.40 17.04
CA ILE A 25 -19.19 9.03 18.12
C ILE A 25 -19.44 7.65 18.73
N GLY A 26 -20.59 7.06 18.50
CA GLY A 26 -21.00 5.75 18.96
C GLY A 26 -20.98 4.69 17.85
N PRO A 27 -22.14 4.34 17.26
CA PRO A 27 -22.25 3.23 16.29
C PRO A 27 -21.35 3.38 15.07
N ALA A 28 -21.22 4.59 14.49
CA ALA A 28 -20.40 4.83 13.31
C ALA A 28 -18.91 4.57 13.62
N ARG A 29 -18.40 5.15 14.70
CA ARG A 29 -17.03 4.93 15.18
C ARG A 29 -16.72 3.46 15.46
N LEU A 30 -17.66 2.76 16.10
CA LEU A 30 -17.50 1.35 16.45
C LEU A 30 -17.55 0.42 15.24
N SER A 31 -18.16 0.83 14.13
CA SER A 31 -18.17 0.06 12.88
C SER A 31 -16.75 -0.22 12.35
N GLY A 32 -15.81 0.67 12.63
CA GLY A 32 -14.44 0.59 12.11
C GLY A 32 -14.32 0.67 10.59
N ASN A 33 -15.39 1.07 9.89
CA ASN A 33 -15.50 1.07 8.44
C ASN A 33 -15.81 2.48 7.91
N ALA A 34 -14.82 3.10 7.26
CA ALA A 34 -14.95 4.45 6.74
C ALA A 34 -16.02 4.60 5.64
N VAL A 35 -16.24 3.57 4.84
CA VAL A 35 -17.33 3.56 3.83
C VAL A 35 -18.68 3.62 4.53
N ALA A 36 -18.88 2.78 5.57
CA ALA A 36 -20.13 2.77 6.35
C ALA A 36 -20.35 4.11 7.07
N VAL A 37 -19.30 4.73 7.62
CA VAL A 37 -19.37 6.07 8.25
C VAL A 37 -19.77 7.12 7.22
N THR A 38 -19.14 7.14 6.05
CA THR A 38 -19.39 8.15 5.01
C THR A 38 -20.79 8.01 4.41
N SER A 39 -21.20 6.79 4.04
CA SER A 39 -22.53 6.51 3.50
C SER A 39 -23.63 6.81 4.52
N GLY A 40 -23.44 6.32 5.75
CA GLY A 40 -24.41 6.53 6.82
C GLY A 40 -24.55 8.00 7.23
N LEU A 41 -23.48 8.80 7.15
CA LEU A 41 -23.54 10.26 7.32
C LEU A 41 -24.34 10.89 6.19
N ALA A 42 -24.00 10.58 4.93
CA ALA A 42 -24.66 11.15 3.76
C ALA A 42 -26.16 10.87 3.75
N GLU A 43 -26.54 9.61 4.03
CA GLU A 43 -27.96 9.20 4.10
C GLU A 43 -28.74 9.92 5.21
N ARG A 44 -28.11 10.15 6.36
CA ARG A 44 -28.76 10.87 7.47
C ARG A 44 -28.93 12.35 7.15
N LEU A 45 -27.87 13.00 6.62
CA LEU A 45 -27.97 14.38 6.16
C LEU A 45 -29.06 14.57 5.10
N THR A 46 -29.17 13.64 4.16
CA THR A 46 -30.22 13.69 3.12
C THR A 46 -31.62 13.54 3.75
N ARG A 47 -31.80 12.64 4.72
CA ARG A 47 -33.08 12.50 5.45
C ARG A 47 -33.45 13.75 6.27
N MET A 48 -32.47 14.47 6.75
CA MET A 48 -32.63 15.77 7.43
C MET A 48 -32.82 16.95 6.45
N GLY A 49 -33.04 16.67 5.15
CA GLY A 49 -33.34 17.67 4.13
C GLY A 49 -32.13 18.36 3.50
N VAL A 50 -30.90 17.96 3.84
CA VAL A 50 -29.72 18.48 3.16
C VAL A 50 -29.68 17.95 1.71
N PRO A 51 -29.69 18.80 0.68
CA PRO A 51 -29.70 18.36 -0.72
C PRO A 51 -28.31 17.89 -1.14
N LEU A 52 -27.82 16.79 -0.54
CA LEU A 52 -26.49 16.26 -0.74
C LEU A 52 -26.44 15.34 -1.97
N HIS A 53 -25.54 15.62 -2.91
CA HIS A 53 -25.31 14.81 -4.10
C HIS A 53 -23.88 14.25 -4.20
N ARG A 54 -22.97 14.73 -3.37
CA ARG A 54 -21.61 14.22 -3.26
C ARG A 54 -21.06 14.47 -1.87
N LEU A 55 -20.46 13.45 -1.28
CA LEU A 55 -19.64 13.55 -0.08
C LEU A 55 -18.29 12.91 -0.38
N ARG A 56 -17.20 13.66 -0.23
CA ARG A 56 -15.84 13.16 -0.40
C ARG A 56 -15.03 13.49 0.85
N ILE A 57 -14.49 12.48 1.47
CA ILE A 57 -13.61 12.62 2.63
C ILE A 57 -12.24 12.07 2.25
N ALA A 58 -11.21 12.89 2.33
CA ALA A 58 -9.83 12.48 2.10
C ALA A 58 -9.08 12.46 3.42
N MET A 59 -8.30 11.41 3.65
CA MET A 59 -7.51 11.21 4.86
C MET A 59 -6.05 11.00 4.49
N ARG A 60 -5.19 11.84 5.02
CA ARG A 60 -3.75 11.68 4.89
C ARG A 60 -3.29 10.40 5.58
N VAL A 61 -2.31 9.74 5.00
CA VAL A 61 -1.59 8.62 5.61
C VAL A 61 -0.10 8.94 5.73
N ASP A 62 0.50 8.46 6.80
CA ASP A 62 1.95 8.46 6.94
C ASP A 62 2.49 7.21 6.22
N ASN A 63 2.60 7.32 4.90
CA ASN A 63 3.12 6.26 4.04
C ASN A 63 4.03 6.89 2.98
N PRO A 64 5.24 6.36 2.74
CA PRO A 64 6.17 6.94 1.76
C PRO A 64 5.68 6.83 0.31
N LEU A 65 4.77 5.90 0.00
CA LEU A 65 4.26 5.64 -1.36
C LEU A 65 2.89 6.30 -1.63
N LEU A 66 2.10 6.52 -0.58
CA LEU A 66 0.76 7.09 -0.68
C LEU A 66 0.65 8.36 0.17
N THR A 67 0.09 9.41 -0.40
CA THR A 67 -0.12 10.68 0.33
C THR A 67 -1.41 10.67 1.11
N ALA A 68 -2.48 10.11 0.53
CA ALA A 68 -3.79 10.06 1.14
C ALA A 68 -4.65 8.95 0.51
N TRP A 69 -5.70 8.61 1.21
CA TRP A 69 -6.81 7.82 0.70
C TRP A 69 -8.11 8.47 1.14
N GLY A 70 -9.22 8.05 0.58
CA GLY A 70 -10.49 8.60 0.98
C GLY A 70 -11.67 7.82 0.43
N ILE A 71 -12.85 8.35 0.70
CA ILE A 71 -14.13 7.81 0.25
C ILE A 71 -14.86 8.90 -0.53
N VAL A 72 -15.46 8.53 -1.63
CA VAL A 72 -16.43 9.34 -2.35
C VAL A 72 -17.77 8.62 -2.36
N TRP A 73 -18.81 9.34 -1.97
CA TRP A 73 -20.20 8.87 -1.98
C TRP A 73 -21.03 9.75 -2.91
N GLY A 74 -21.97 9.13 -3.58
CA GLY A 74 -23.05 9.78 -4.33
C GLY A 74 -24.36 9.01 -4.18
N PRO A 75 -25.54 9.65 -4.41
CA PRO A 75 -26.83 9.01 -4.18
C PRO A 75 -27.14 7.84 -5.13
N GLU A 76 -26.51 7.83 -6.31
CA GLU A 76 -26.76 6.85 -7.38
C GLU A 76 -25.67 5.79 -7.48
N THR A 77 -24.56 5.94 -6.72
CA THR A 77 -23.41 5.05 -6.79
C THR A 77 -23.04 4.54 -5.41
N ALA A 78 -22.54 3.31 -5.34
CA ALA A 78 -21.92 2.82 -4.10
C ALA A 78 -20.76 3.73 -3.72
N ALA A 79 -20.53 3.88 -2.41
CA ALA A 79 -19.37 4.64 -1.95
C ALA A 79 -18.07 3.91 -2.31
N GLU A 80 -17.15 4.62 -2.94
CA GLU A 80 -15.89 4.08 -3.46
C GLU A 80 -14.68 4.61 -2.68
N ILE A 81 -13.69 3.74 -2.51
CA ILE A 81 -12.39 4.12 -1.93
C ILE A 81 -11.48 4.61 -3.06
N PHE A 82 -10.82 5.74 -2.87
CA PHE A 82 -9.79 6.23 -3.77
C PHE A 82 -8.46 6.44 -3.03
N THR A 83 -7.36 6.44 -3.76
CA THR A 83 -6.01 6.72 -3.26
C THR A 83 -5.42 7.92 -4.00
N ILE A 84 -4.54 8.65 -3.31
CA ILE A 84 -3.82 9.80 -3.85
C ILE A 84 -2.33 9.50 -3.73
N SER A 85 -1.65 9.42 -4.87
CA SER A 85 -0.20 9.25 -4.94
C SER A 85 0.54 10.58 -4.67
N GLN A 86 1.85 10.48 -4.40
CA GLN A 86 2.72 11.64 -4.24
C GLN A 86 2.69 12.56 -5.47
N ALA A 87 2.74 12.00 -6.67
CA ALA A 87 2.70 12.78 -7.92
C ALA A 87 1.43 13.63 -8.08
N LEU A 88 0.27 13.13 -7.61
CA LEU A 88 -0.98 13.88 -7.67
C LEU A 88 -0.98 15.09 -6.72
N ARG A 89 -0.24 15.02 -5.62
CA ARG A 89 -0.11 16.13 -4.67
C ARG A 89 0.66 17.33 -5.24
N GLU A 90 1.56 17.09 -6.16
CA GLU A 90 2.35 18.11 -6.85
C GLU A 90 1.67 18.62 -8.13
N SER A 91 0.55 18.03 -8.50
CA SER A 91 -0.20 18.38 -9.70
C SER A 91 -1.04 19.66 -9.51
N SER A 92 -1.38 20.30 -10.62
CA SER A 92 -2.32 21.44 -10.67
C SER A 92 -3.72 21.10 -10.17
N THR A 93 -4.06 19.82 -10.05
CA THR A 93 -5.33 19.36 -9.48
C THR A 93 -5.39 19.54 -7.96
N TYR A 94 -4.25 19.57 -7.28
CA TYR A 94 -4.18 19.76 -5.84
C TYR A 94 -3.69 21.14 -5.44
N VAL A 95 -2.66 21.68 -6.10
CA VAL A 95 -2.06 22.98 -5.77
C VAL A 95 -3.07 24.09 -6.03
N GLY A 96 -3.34 24.90 -5.00
CA GLY A 96 -4.36 25.97 -5.03
C GLY A 96 -5.80 25.47 -4.84
N SER A 97 -6.03 24.15 -4.64
CA SER A 97 -7.37 23.61 -4.49
C SER A 97 -8.06 24.03 -3.19
N PRO A 98 -9.40 24.03 -3.15
CA PRO A 98 -10.16 24.24 -1.91
C PRO A 98 -9.78 23.25 -0.79
N SER A 99 -9.41 22.03 -1.14
CA SER A 99 -8.93 21.04 -0.16
C SER A 99 -7.59 21.45 0.46
N GLN A 100 -6.66 21.98 -0.34
CA GLN A 100 -5.40 22.54 0.19
C GLN A 100 -5.67 23.72 1.10
N HIS A 101 -6.54 24.67 0.69
CA HIS A 101 -6.93 25.81 1.52
C HIS A 101 -7.42 25.37 2.90
N VAL A 102 -8.35 24.40 2.95
CA VAL A 102 -8.89 23.88 4.22
C VAL A 102 -7.80 23.25 5.08
N MET A 103 -6.88 22.48 4.47
CA MET A 103 -5.81 21.80 5.20
C MET A 103 -4.77 22.79 5.76
N GLU A 104 -4.48 23.87 5.06
CA GLU A 104 -3.46 24.85 5.46
C GLU A 104 -4.00 25.89 6.45
N THR A 105 -5.26 26.32 6.26
CA THR A 105 -5.84 27.41 7.07
C THR A 105 -6.66 26.91 8.26
N GLY A 106 -7.15 25.66 8.22
CA GLY A 106 -8.09 25.13 9.20
C GLY A 106 -9.47 25.78 9.14
N THR A 107 -9.76 26.52 8.07
CA THR A 107 -11.05 27.18 7.87
C THR A 107 -11.86 26.49 6.79
N TRP A 108 -13.18 26.55 6.89
CA TRP A 108 -14.05 26.02 5.84
C TRP A 108 -13.99 26.88 4.59
N PHE A 109 -14.27 26.27 3.42
CA PHE A 109 -14.32 26.91 2.11
C PHE A 109 -15.68 26.62 1.46
N ARG A 110 -16.34 27.66 0.94
CA ARG A 110 -17.57 27.54 0.15
C ARG A 110 -17.45 28.29 -1.17
N ARG A 111 -17.98 27.71 -2.23
CA ARG A 111 -18.09 28.38 -3.54
C ARG A 111 -19.35 27.94 -4.27
N ARG A 112 -20.14 28.94 -4.70
CA ARG A 112 -21.24 28.74 -5.65
C ARG A 112 -20.63 28.46 -7.02
N LEU A 113 -21.02 27.33 -7.64
CA LEU A 113 -20.42 26.87 -8.89
C LEU A 113 -21.08 27.48 -10.14
N ASP A 114 -22.23 28.17 -9.97
CA ASP A 114 -22.88 29.00 -10.97
C ASP A 114 -22.28 30.41 -11.09
N GLN A 115 -21.29 30.77 -10.26
CA GLN A 115 -20.65 32.09 -10.17
C GLN A 115 -19.11 31.99 -10.23
N LEU A 116 -18.58 31.02 -10.99
CA LEU A 116 -17.13 30.83 -11.10
C LEU A 116 -16.53 31.87 -12.05
N GLY A 117 -15.38 32.42 -11.66
CA GLY A 117 -14.50 33.23 -12.50
C GLY A 117 -13.30 32.41 -13.01
N PRO A 118 -12.52 32.98 -13.93
CA PRO A 118 -11.35 32.31 -14.51
C PRO A 118 -10.25 32.01 -13.46
N GLU A 119 -10.26 32.69 -12.32
CA GLU A 119 -9.33 32.50 -11.20
C GLU A 119 -9.70 31.34 -10.28
N ASP A 120 -10.94 30.84 -10.38
CA ASP A 120 -11.39 29.72 -9.58
C ASP A 120 -10.65 28.43 -9.99
N HIS A 121 -10.35 27.56 -9.02
CA HIS A 121 -9.59 26.35 -9.24
C HIS A 121 -10.30 25.38 -10.19
N THR A 122 -9.53 24.68 -11.05
CA THR A 122 -10.04 23.76 -12.10
C THR A 122 -11.01 22.72 -11.56
N VAL A 123 -10.82 22.17 -10.35
CA VAL A 123 -11.73 21.20 -9.74
C VAL A 123 -13.16 21.75 -9.55
N LEU A 124 -13.33 23.07 -9.33
CA LEU A 124 -14.63 23.70 -9.20
C LEU A 124 -15.32 23.79 -10.58
N HIS A 125 -14.56 24.13 -11.62
CA HIS A 125 -15.06 24.14 -13.01
C HIS A 125 -15.45 22.73 -13.48
N GLU A 126 -14.66 21.71 -13.15
CA GLU A 126 -14.99 20.32 -13.46
C GLU A 126 -16.31 19.89 -12.81
N LEU A 127 -16.51 20.23 -11.51
CA LEU A 127 -17.76 19.93 -10.80
C LEU A 127 -18.95 20.73 -11.38
N ALA A 128 -18.77 21.99 -11.73
CA ALA A 128 -19.79 22.77 -12.43
C ALA A 128 -20.18 22.15 -13.76
N GLY A 129 -19.18 21.69 -14.54
CA GLY A 129 -19.37 21.03 -15.84
C GLY A 129 -20.20 19.75 -15.79
N VAL A 130 -20.20 19.04 -14.64
CA VAL A 130 -21.04 17.87 -14.40
C VAL A 130 -22.32 18.17 -13.60
N GLY A 131 -22.70 19.46 -13.49
CA GLY A 131 -23.98 19.91 -13.00
C GLY A 131 -24.08 20.13 -11.48
N PHE A 132 -22.95 20.24 -10.75
CA PHE A 132 -23.00 20.70 -9.36
C PHE A 132 -23.17 22.21 -9.30
N ALA A 133 -23.93 22.70 -8.29
CA ALA A 133 -24.30 24.10 -8.12
C ALA A 133 -23.63 24.76 -6.89
N ASP A 134 -23.26 23.98 -5.89
CA ASP A 134 -22.62 24.51 -4.66
C ASP A 134 -21.61 23.50 -4.11
N TYR A 135 -20.50 24.02 -3.57
CA TYR A 135 -19.37 23.28 -3.02
C TYR A 135 -19.06 23.81 -1.63
N LEU A 136 -18.94 22.91 -0.66
CA LEU A 136 -18.56 23.23 0.72
C LEU A 136 -17.47 22.24 1.15
N ALA A 137 -16.32 22.73 1.59
CA ALA A 137 -15.28 21.94 2.22
C ALA A 137 -15.09 22.37 3.67
N ILE A 138 -15.05 21.42 4.60
CA ILE A 138 -14.88 21.66 6.02
C ILE A 138 -13.62 21.00 6.57
N PRO A 139 -12.97 21.56 7.61
CA PRO A 139 -11.84 20.95 8.28
C PRO A 139 -12.31 19.89 9.28
N VAL A 140 -11.82 18.68 9.13
CA VAL A 140 -11.96 17.58 10.10
C VAL A 140 -10.62 17.42 10.79
N THR A 141 -10.44 18.00 11.97
CA THR A 141 -9.16 18.05 12.67
C THR A 141 -9.02 16.87 13.61
N PHE A 142 -7.98 16.07 13.43
CA PHE A 142 -7.63 14.93 14.29
C PHE A 142 -6.87 15.40 15.55
N ALA A 143 -6.80 14.55 16.57
CA ALA A 143 -6.16 14.87 17.84
C ALA A 143 -4.66 15.19 17.71
N ASN A 144 -4.00 14.67 16.67
CA ASN A 144 -2.60 14.98 16.36
C ASN A 144 -2.42 16.34 15.62
N GLY A 145 -3.48 17.12 15.45
CA GLY A 145 -3.48 18.42 14.78
C GLY A 145 -3.54 18.33 13.24
N ILE A 146 -3.55 17.14 12.65
CA ILE A 146 -3.69 16.99 11.19
C ILE A 146 -5.13 17.30 10.77
N ILE A 147 -5.28 18.15 9.77
CA ILE A 147 -6.57 18.54 9.22
C ILE A 147 -6.84 17.72 7.96
N GLN A 148 -8.03 17.11 7.91
CA GLN A 148 -8.53 16.34 6.79
C GLN A 148 -9.69 17.09 6.13
N PRO A 149 -9.73 17.24 4.80
CA PRO A 149 -10.83 17.91 4.13
C PRO A 149 -12.01 16.96 3.96
N ALA A 150 -13.21 17.39 4.37
CA ALA A 150 -14.47 16.77 4.00
C ALA A 150 -15.25 17.71 3.08
N VAL A 151 -15.57 17.22 1.89
CA VAL A 151 -16.17 17.99 0.80
C VAL A 151 -17.60 17.54 0.58
N PHE A 152 -18.53 18.49 0.63
CA PHE A 152 -19.94 18.34 0.36
C PHE A 152 -20.28 19.12 -0.91
N ALA A 153 -21.02 18.53 -1.82
CA ALA A 153 -21.48 19.22 -3.01
C ALA A 153 -22.93 18.85 -3.36
N THR A 154 -23.65 19.81 -3.94
CA THR A 154 -25.03 19.64 -4.34
C THR A 154 -25.26 20.07 -5.78
N ARG A 155 -26.18 19.37 -6.46
CA ARG A 155 -26.74 19.76 -7.77
C ARG A 155 -27.99 20.64 -7.65
N HIS A 156 -28.50 20.83 -6.43
CA HIS A 156 -29.68 21.65 -6.21
C HIS A 156 -29.37 23.12 -6.56
N GLY A 157 -30.15 23.72 -7.44
CA GLY A 157 -29.88 25.07 -8.00
C GLY A 157 -29.76 26.17 -6.96
N SER A 158 -30.49 26.12 -5.83
CA SER A 158 -30.34 27.07 -4.72
C SER A 158 -29.10 26.83 -3.86
N GLY A 159 -28.38 25.72 -4.04
CA GLY A 159 -27.25 25.35 -3.21
C GLY A 159 -27.64 24.90 -1.80
N PHE A 160 -26.69 24.97 -0.87
CA PHE A 160 -26.89 24.71 0.55
C PHE A 160 -27.47 25.95 1.24
N ALA A 161 -28.53 25.79 2.03
CA ALA A 161 -29.01 26.84 2.92
C ALA A 161 -28.05 27.04 4.10
N ASP A 162 -28.13 28.21 4.75
CA ASP A 162 -27.28 28.51 5.91
C ASP A 162 -27.48 27.53 7.07
N SER A 163 -28.70 26.99 7.24
CA SER A 163 -29.01 25.95 8.20
C SER A 163 -28.26 24.63 7.89
N HIS A 164 -28.17 24.24 6.59
CA HIS A 164 -27.41 23.08 6.16
C HIS A 164 -25.91 23.24 6.44
N ILE A 165 -25.37 24.44 6.19
CA ILE A 165 -23.96 24.76 6.45
C ILE A 165 -23.68 24.72 7.95
N ALA A 166 -24.55 25.31 8.76
CA ALA A 166 -24.42 25.29 10.22
C ALA A 166 -24.46 23.85 10.77
N LEU A 167 -25.38 23.01 10.25
CA LEU A 167 -25.46 21.60 10.60
C LEU A 167 -24.15 20.88 10.25
N ILE A 168 -23.69 20.98 9.00
CA ILE A 168 -22.46 20.31 8.53
C ILE A 168 -21.25 20.78 9.33
N ASN A 169 -21.07 22.07 9.55
CA ASN A 169 -19.96 22.60 10.36
C ASN A 169 -20.01 22.11 11.82
N GLY A 170 -21.22 21.92 12.38
CA GLY A 170 -21.39 21.37 13.72
C GLY A 170 -20.96 19.90 13.86
N LEU A 171 -20.72 19.20 12.75
CA LEU A 171 -20.29 17.80 12.73
C LEU A 171 -18.77 17.62 12.64
N CYS A 172 -17.97 18.67 12.52
CA CYS A 172 -16.51 18.55 12.39
C CYS A 172 -15.89 17.68 13.49
N VAL A 173 -16.22 17.91 14.76
CA VAL A 173 -15.69 17.16 15.91
C VAL A 173 -16.24 15.72 15.98
N PRO A 174 -17.57 15.48 15.90
CA PRO A 174 -18.09 14.11 15.85
C PRO A 174 -17.55 13.30 14.68
N LEU A 175 -17.40 13.91 13.50
CA LEU A 175 -16.86 13.25 12.31
C LEU A 175 -15.37 12.91 12.49
N SER A 176 -14.60 13.82 13.10
CA SER A 176 -13.22 13.53 13.48
C SER A 176 -13.13 12.32 14.40
N ALA A 177 -13.94 12.30 15.47
CA ALA A 177 -13.95 11.17 16.42
C ALA A 177 -14.33 9.84 15.74
N ALA A 178 -15.22 9.86 14.74
CA ALA A 178 -15.60 8.66 13.99
C ALA A 178 -14.50 8.14 13.06
N LEU A 179 -13.75 9.04 12.42
CA LEU A 179 -12.82 8.68 11.35
C LEU A 179 -11.38 8.49 11.82
N GLU A 180 -10.96 9.18 12.90
CA GLU A 180 -9.55 9.19 13.33
C GLU A 180 -9.02 7.80 13.64
N ALA A 181 -9.74 7.00 14.42
CA ALA A 181 -9.31 5.64 14.76
C ALA A 181 -9.20 4.72 13.53
N ILE A 182 -10.05 4.94 12.52
CA ILE A 182 -10.02 4.20 11.25
C ILE A 182 -8.81 4.64 10.43
N ALA A 183 -8.59 5.95 10.31
CA ALA A 183 -7.45 6.50 9.60
C ALA A 183 -6.12 6.07 10.22
N MET A 184 -6.00 6.13 11.54
CA MET A 184 -4.80 5.70 12.25
C MET A 184 -4.50 4.21 12.07
N ARG A 185 -5.52 3.33 12.18
CA ARG A 185 -5.34 1.89 11.91
C ARG A 185 -4.87 1.63 10.49
N ARG A 186 -5.48 2.31 9.51
CA ARG A 186 -5.09 2.14 8.11
C ARG A 186 -3.68 2.70 7.84
N SER A 187 -3.30 3.82 8.47
CA SER A 187 -1.94 4.36 8.39
C SER A 187 -0.93 3.38 8.97
N THR A 188 -1.19 2.84 10.18
CA THR A 188 -0.31 1.83 10.80
C THR A 188 -0.19 0.58 9.94
N ALA A 189 -1.30 0.06 9.41
CA ALA A 189 -1.30 -1.10 8.51
C ALA A 189 -0.48 -0.83 7.25
N SER A 190 -0.64 0.34 6.67
CA SER A 190 0.09 0.78 5.48
C SER A 190 1.59 0.93 5.73
N LEU A 191 1.98 1.50 6.87
CA LEU A 191 3.39 1.58 7.29
C LEU A 191 3.99 0.19 7.49
N LEU A 192 3.31 -0.69 8.22
CA LEU A 192 3.77 -2.07 8.41
C LEU A 192 3.98 -2.79 7.08
N ALA A 193 3.02 -2.69 6.15
CA ALA A 193 3.13 -3.30 4.84
C ALA A 193 4.30 -2.73 4.01
N THR A 194 4.54 -1.41 4.12
CA THR A 194 5.64 -0.77 3.40
C THR A 194 7.03 -1.20 3.93
N PHE A 195 7.18 -1.36 5.25
CA PHE A 195 8.48 -1.66 5.85
C PHE A 195 8.74 -3.15 6.08
N LEU A 196 7.70 -3.96 6.24
CA LEU A 196 7.83 -5.40 6.51
C LEU A 196 7.48 -6.27 5.30
N GLY A 197 6.73 -5.74 4.32
CA GLY A 197 6.03 -6.53 3.30
C GLY A 197 4.59 -6.87 3.70
N GLU A 198 3.76 -7.25 2.73
CA GLU A 198 2.31 -7.47 2.96
C GLU A 198 2.03 -8.69 3.84
N GLY A 199 2.70 -9.82 3.57
CA GLY A 199 2.54 -11.05 4.37
C GLY A 199 2.97 -10.87 5.83
N PRO A 200 4.22 -10.45 6.10
CA PRO A 200 4.67 -10.11 7.46
C PRO A 200 3.76 -9.12 8.18
N ALA A 201 3.33 -8.05 7.50
CA ALA A 201 2.44 -7.05 8.09
C ALA A 201 1.08 -7.64 8.48
N ALA A 202 0.51 -8.52 7.65
CA ALA A 202 -0.73 -9.22 7.97
C ALA A 202 -0.60 -10.11 9.22
N HIS A 203 0.50 -10.85 9.37
CA HIS A 203 0.78 -11.65 10.56
C HIS A 203 0.91 -10.79 11.83
N VAL A 204 1.64 -9.68 11.75
CA VAL A 204 1.77 -8.74 12.89
C VAL A 204 0.42 -8.14 13.27
N GLN A 205 -0.41 -7.75 12.30
CA GLN A 205 -1.76 -7.23 12.55
C GLN A 205 -2.72 -8.28 13.10
N ALA A 206 -2.51 -9.56 12.77
CA ALA A 206 -3.25 -10.69 13.35
C ALA A 206 -2.82 -11.05 14.76
N GLY A 207 -1.79 -10.38 15.32
CA GLY A 207 -1.35 -10.55 16.70
C GLY A 207 -0.05 -11.33 16.88
N ALA A 208 0.64 -11.73 15.80
CA ALA A 208 1.97 -12.32 15.88
C ALA A 208 3.01 -11.22 16.16
N ILE A 209 3.10 -10.74 17.39
CA ILE A 209 3.90 -9.57 17.80
C ILE A 209 5.03 -9.90 18.79
N HIS A 210 5.09 -11.14 19.29
CA HIS A 210 6.11 -11.51 20.27
C HIS A 210 7.32 -12.17 19.59
N ARG A 211 8.46 -12.05 20.25
CA ARG A 211 9.65 -12.81 19.85
C ARG A 211 9.38 -14.30 20.00
N GLY A 212 9.60 -15.06 18.93
CA GLY A 212 9.34 -16.48 18.88
C GLY A 212 7.93 -16.83 18.40
N ASP A 213 7.10 -15.86 18.02
CA ASP A 213 5.89 -16.13 17.23
C ASP A 213 6.34 -16.56 15.84
N ILE A 214 6.54 -17.86 15.65
CA ILE A 214 7.02 -18.48 14.43
C ILE A 214 6.06 -19.60 14.01
N VAL A 215 5.98 -19.79 12.70
CA VAL A 215 5.28 -20.90 12.08
C VAL A 215 6.31 -21.76 11.33
N GLU A 216 6.32 -23.06 11.60
CA GLU A 216 7.04 -24.00 10.76
C GLU A 216 6.24 -24.23 9.49
N THR A 217 6.85 -23.96 8.35
CA THR A 217 6.22 -24.12 7.04
C THR A 217 7.25 -24.58 6.02
N GLU A 218 6.80 -24.94 4.85
CA GLU A 218 7.66 -25.14 3.69
C GLU A 218 7.50 -23.98 2.71
N ALA A 219 8.60 -23.54 2.09
CA ALA A 219 8.55 -22.46 1.12
C ALA A 219 9.55 -22.69 -0.02
N ALA A 220 9.18 -22.24 -1.22
CA ALA A 220 10.16 -21.98 -2.27
C ALA A 220 10.79 -20.62 -1.97
N ILE A 221 12.12 -20.59 -1.93
CA ILE A 221 12.93 -19.42 -1.59
C ILE A 221 13.59 -18.92 -2.87
N LEU A 222 13.46 -17.63 -3.13
CA LEU A 222 14.15 -16.93 -4.19
C LEU A 222 15.12 -15.92 -3.57
N LEU A 223 16.39 -16.04 -3.86
CA LEU A 223 17.41 -15.05 -3.55
C LEU A 223 17.96 -14.50 -4.86
N THR A 224 17.87 -13.18 -5.04
CA THR A 224 18.47 -12.48 -6.18
C THR A 224 19.55 -11.54 -5.69
N ASP A 225 20.56 -11.26 -6.54
CA ASP A 225 21.70 -10.40 -6.19
C ASP A 225 22.28 -9.76 -7.46
N MET A 226 22.64 -8.48 -7.41
CA MET A 226 23.19 -7.77 -8.57
C MET A 226 24.61 -8.25 -8.87
N ARG A 227 24.93 -8.38 -10.16
CA ARG A 227 26.32 -8.60 -10.57
C ARG A 227 27.10 -7.29 -10.64
N GLY A 228 28.28 -7.27 -10.04
CA GLY A 228 29.20 -6.12 -10.14
C GLY A 228 28.75 -4.89 -9.31
N PHE A 229 27.90 -5.07 -8.30
CA PHE A 229 27.46 -3.98 -7.44
C PHE A 229 28.64 -3.32 -6.70
N THR A 230 29.56 -4.10 -6.15
CA THR A 230 30.73 -3.54 -5.41
C THR A 230 31.57 -2.59 -6.26
N PRO A 231 32.05 -2.95 -7.47
CA PRO A 231 32.75 -1.97 -8.32
C PRO A 231 31.86 -0.80 -8.75
N LEU A 232 30.56 -1.03 -8.99
CA LEU A 232 29.60 0.03 -9.33
C LEU A 232 29.47 1.06 -8.18
N SER A 233 29.40 0.59 -6.94
CA SER A 233 29.27 1.45 -5.75
C SER A 233 30.49 2.31 -5.48
N LEU A 234 31.68 1.92 -5.95
CA LEU A 234 32.91 2.68 -5.79
C LEU A 234 33.03 3.86 -6.77
N VAL A 235 32.37 3.79 -7.91
CA VAL A 235 32.52 4.79 -9.00
C VAL A 235 31.26 5.64 -9.24
N SER A 236 30.09 5.19 -8.78
CA SER A 236 28.82 5.88 -9.02
C SER A 236 28.52 6.93 -7.97
N PRO A 237 27.97 8.09 -8.37
CA PRO A 237 27.37 9.04 -7.41
C PRO A 237 26.27 8.37 -6.58
N PRO A 238 26.13 8.69 -5.27
CA PRO A 238 25.15 8.05 -4.38
C PRO A 238 23.70 8.10 -4.90
N SER A 239 23.28 9.22 -5.49
CA SER A 239 21.93 9.38 -6.04
C SER A 239 21.67 8.44 -7.22
N GLN A 240 22.66 8.26 -8.09
CA GLN A 240 22.55 7.35 -9.24
C GLN A 240 22.57 5.89 -8.80
N LEU A 241 23.41 5.55 -7.81
CA LEU A 241 23.43 4.20 -7.22
C LEU A 241 22.09 3.85 -6.59
N LEU A 242 21.51 4.76 -5.79
CA LEU A 242 20.20 4.57 -5.18
C LEU A 242 19.08 4.44 -6.22
N ALA A 243 19.12 5.24 -7.30
CA ALA A 243 18.15 5.12 -8.39
C ALA A 243 18.25 3.76 -9.10
N THR A 244 19.48 3.26 -9.30
CA THR A 244 19.71 1.93 -9.91
C THR A 244 19.20 0.81 -9.01
N LEU A 245 19.52 0.85 -7.71
CA LEU A 245 19.00 -0.10 -6.71
C LEU A 245 17.48 -0.05 -6.65
N GLY A 246 16.89 1.15 -6.63
CA GLY A 246 15.44 1.34 -6.58
C GLY A 246 14.73 0.64 -7.73
N ARG A 247 15.17 0.86 -8.98
CA ARG A 247 14.60 0.20 -10.16
C ARG A 247 14.72 -1.32 -10.10
N TYR A 248 15.89 -1.83 -9.68
CA TYR A 248 16.12 -3.26 -9.53
C TYR A 248 15.21 -3.87 -8.45
N PHE A 249 15.12 -3.25 -7.29
CA PHE A 249 14.26 -3.71 -6.20
C PHE A 249 12.78 -3.65 -6.58
N GLU A 250 12.35 -2.62 -7.29
CA GLU A 250 10.98 -2.49 -7.81
C GLU A 250 10.65 -3.64 -8.75
N ALA A 251 11.50 -3.92 -9.74
CA ALA A 251 11.30 -5.02 -10.69
C ALA A 251 11.21 -6.38 -9.99
N VAL A 252 12.07 -6.66 -9.00
CA VAL A 252 12.03 -7.91 -8.24
C VAL A 252 10.79 -7.98 -7.36
N ALA A 253 10.47 -6.91 -6.62
CA ALA A 253 9.34 -6.88 -5.70
C ALA A 253 8.00 -7.01 -6.44
N ASP A 254 7.84 -6.34 -7.57
CA ASP A 254 6.63 -6.42 -8.39
C ASP A 254 6.46 -7.81 -9.01
N ALA A 255 7.54 -8.42 -9.49
CA ALA A 255 7.52 -9.78 -10.01
C ALA A 255 7.14 -10.80 -8.93
N VAL A 256 7.71 -10.70 -7.73
CA VAL A 256 7.41 -11.57 -6.59
C VAL A 256 5.95 -11.41 -6.17
N ARG A 257 5.47 -10.17 -6.00
CA ARG A 257 4.09 -9.88 -5.60
C ARG A 257 3.07 -10.37 -6.64
N ALA A 258 3.35 -10.16 -7.92
CA ALA A 258 2.48 -10.61 -9.02
C ALA A 258 2.25 -12.13 -9.04
N GLU A 259 3.17 -12.91 -8.48
CA GLU A 259 3.08 -14.37 -8.39
C GLU A 259 2.73 -14.86 -6.97
N GLY A 260 2.27 -13.96 -6.08
CA GLY A 260 1.80 -14.29 -4.74
C GLY A 260 2.91 -14.61 -3.73
N GLY A 261 4.13 -14.16 -3.98
CA GLY A 261 5.25 -14.27 -3.06
C GLY A 261 5.41 -13.07 -2.15
N ASP A 262 6.18 -13.23 -1.09
CA ASP A 262 6.55 -12.19 -0.13
C ASP A 262 8.04 -11.81 -0.28
N VAL A 263 8.32 -10.51 -0.41
CA VAL A 263 9.68 -9.98 -0.24
C VAL A 263 9.92 -9.79 1.25
N LEU A 264 10.91 -10.50 1.79
CA LEU A 264 11.22 -10.46 3.22
C LEU A 264 12.29 -9.44 3.57
N LYS A 265 13.32 -9.34 2.74
CA LYS A 265 14.48 -8.46 3.01
C LYS A 265 15.18 -8.01 1.76
N PHE A 266 15.70 -6.79 1.84
CA PHE A 266 16.78 -6.30 1.00
C PHE A 266 18.11 -6.52 1.72
N LEU A 267 19.03 -7.25 1.10
CA LEU A 267 20.31 -7.69 1.66
C LEU A 267 21.47 -7.01 0.90
N GLY A 268 21.69 -5.71 1.17
CA GLY A 268 22.60 -4.92 0.35
C GLY A 268 22.01 -4.69 -1.05
N ASP A 269 22.55 -5.35 -2.05
CA ASP A 269 22.07 -5.39 -3.44
C ASP A 269 21.27 -6.67 -3.76
N GLY A 270 21.04 -7.53 -2.76
CA GLY A 270 20.26 -8.74 -2.88
C GLY A 270 18.83 -8.61 -2.37
N VAL A 271 17.93 -9.49 -2.85
CA VAL A 271 16.53 -9.57 -2.41
C VAL A 271 16.20 -11.00 -2.01
N LEU A 272 15.78 -11.18 -0.77
CA LEU A 272 15.28 -12.48 -0.26
C LEU A 272 13.77 -12.49 -0.31
N SER A 273 13.20 -13.46 -1.01
CA SER A 273 11.76 -13.63 -1.18
C SER A 273 11.36 -15.08 -0.96
N ILE A 274 10.09 -15.29 -0.58
CA ILE A 274 9.53 -16.63 -0.40
C ILE A 274 8.18 -16.77 -1.11
N PHE A 275 7.86 -18.00 -1.45
CA PHE A 275 6.54 -18.47 -1.90
C PHE A 275 6.14 -19.62 -0.98
N GLN A 276 5.21 -19.39 -0.08
CA GLN A 276 4.80 -20.40 0.89
C GLN A 276 4.14 -21.59 0.18
N VAL A 277 4.43 -22.80 0.63
CA VAL A 277 3.72 -23.99 0.19
C VAL A 277 2.38 -24.04 0.92
N THR A 278 1.32 -23.85 0.17
CA THR A 278 -0.06 -23.91 0.62
C THR A 278 -0.69 -25.27 0.29
N GLU A 279 -2.01 -25.38 0.37
CA GLU A 279 -2.76 -26.58 -0.04
C GLU A 279 -2.54 -26.94 -1.51
N ASP A 280 -2.17 -25.97 -2.37
CA ASP A 280 -1.83 -26.20 -3.78
C ASP A 280 -0.49 -26.94 -3.97
N GLY A 281 0.26 -27.10 -2.92
CA GLY A 281 1.44 -27.92 -2.84
C GLY A 281 2.74 -27.28 -3.32
N ARG A 282 3.84 -28.04 -3.16
CA ARG A 282 5.21 -27.60 -3.46
C ARG A 282 5.40 -27.18 -4.92
N THR A 283 4.81 -27.92 -5.86
CA THR A 283 4.91 -27.61 -7.31
C THR A 283 4.33 -26.24 -7.64
N ALA A 284 3.22 -25.84 -7.02
CA ALA A 284 2.61 -24.54 -7.26
C ALA A 284 3.54 -23.40 -6.76
N ALA A 285 4.09 -23.53 -5.54
CA ALA A 285 5.01 -22.55 -4.98
C ALA A 285 6.31 -22.43 -5.81
N CYS A 286 6.90 -23.55 -6.23
CA CYS A 286 8.07 -23.54 -7.11
C CYS A 286 7.77 -22.94 -8.48
N THR A 287 6.61 -23.23 -9.06
CA THR A 287 6.18 -22.66 -10.35
C THR A 287 5.97 -21.14 -10.24
N ALA A 288 5.39 -20.65 -9.14
CA ALA A 288 5.26 -19.24 -8.87
C ALA A 288 6.63 -18.54 -8.78
N ALA A 289 7.58 -19.14 -8.07
CA ALA A 289 8.95 -18.63 -7.98
C ALA A 289 9.66 -18.59 -9.36
N VAL A 290 9.44 -19.59 -10.21
CA VAL A 290 9.96 -19.60 -11.59
C VAL A 290 9.34 -18.47 -12.41
N ARG A 291 8.03 -18.29 -12.34
CA ARG A 291 7.36 -17.18 -13.06
C ARG A 291 7.87 -15.82 -12.59
N ALA A 292 8.05 -15.64 -11.28
CA ALA A 292 8.60 -14.41 -10.73
C ALA A 292 10.00 -14.10 -11.28
N VAL A 293 10.94 -15.06 -11.21
CA VAL A 293 12.29 -14.82 -11.75
C VAL A 293 12.29 -14.62 -13.26
N SER A 294 11.38 -15.30 -14.01
CA SER A 294 11.22 -15.09 -15.45
C SER A 294 10.77 -13.67 -15.78
N ARG A 295 9.86 -13.09 -14.98
CA ARG A 295 9.46 -11.68 -15.11
C ARG A 295 10.63 -10.73 -14.88
N VAL A 296 11.43 -10.95 -13.82
CA VAL A 296 12.62 -10.12 -13.56
C VAL A 296 13.61 -10.18 -14.72
N VAL A 297 13.86 -11.39 -15.28
CA VAL A 297 14.72 -11.55 -16.47
C VAL A 297 14.16 -10.82 -17.69
N ALA A 298 12.84 -10.82 -17.87
CA ALA A 298 12.19 -10.07 -18.96
C ALA A 298 12.33 -8.55 -18.76
N SER A 299 12.03 -8.04 -17.57
CA SER A 299 12.21 -6.62 -17.22
C SER A 299 13.66 -6.17 -17.37
N ALA A 300 14.62 -7.00 -16.99
CA ALA A 300 16.04 -6.66 -17.15
C ALA A 300 16.47 -6.41 -18.60
N ARG A 301 15.73 -6.94 -19.56
CA ARG A 301 16.01 -6.74 -21.00
C ARG A 301 15.35 -5.48 -21.56
N THR A 302 14.22 -5.08 -21.00
CA THR A 302 13.39 -3.97 -21.51
C THR A 302 13.66 -2.66 -20.77
N GLU A 303 14.09 -2.70 -19.51
CA GLU A 303 14.16 -1.57 -18.59
C GLU A 303 15.60 -1.16 -18.23
N ASP A 304 16.61 -1.72 -18.91
CA ASP A 304 18.03 -1.47 -18.65
C ASP A 304 18.41 -1.67 -17.16
N LEU A 305 17.94 -2.79 -16.59
CA LEU A 305 18.30 -3.18 -15.23
C LEU A 305 19.73 -3.73 -15.20
N PRO A 306 20.42 -3.59 -14.05
CA PRO A 306 21.74 -4.18 -13.88
C PRO A 306 21.70 -5.70 -14.00
N PRO A 307 22.78 -6.34 -14.50
CA PRO A 307 22.88 -7.79 -14.50
C PRO A 307 22.75 -8.35 -13.10
N PHE A 308 22.06 -9.48 -12.96
CA PHE A 308 21.83 -10.13 -11.67
C PHE A 308 22.00 -11.64 -11.76
N VAL A 309 22.07 -12.29 -10.61
CA VAL A 309 21.91 -13.74 -10.43
C VAL A 309 20.70 -14.03 -9.57
N ALA A 310 20.14 -15.20 -9.73
CA ALA A 310 19.08 -15.73 -8.89
C ALA A 310 19.35 -17.17 -8.48
N ALA A 311 19.01 -17.50 -7.25
CA ALA A 311 19.07 -18.85 -6.70
C ALA A 311 17.71 -19.26 -6.17
N LEU A 312 17.32 -20.53 -6.42
CA LEU A 312 16.05 -21.10 -6.04
C LEU A 312 16.25 -22.40 -5.25
N HIS A 313 15.55 -22.51 -4.14
CA HIS A 313 15.48 -23.72 -3.34
C HIS A 313 14.10 -23.88 -2.73
N VAL A 314 13.68 -25.10 -2.42
CA VAL A 314 12.45 -25.38 -1.69
C VAL A 314 12.75 -26.28 -0.50
N GLY A 315 12.22 -25.94 0.65
CA GLY A 315 12.43 -26.70 1.87
C GLY A 315 11.76 -26.10 3.09
N PRO A 316 11.90 -26.78 4.24
CA PRO A 316 11.33 -26.33 5.50
C PRO A 316 12.02 -25.06 6.01
N VAL A 317 11.21 -24.14 6.52
CA VAL A 317 11.63 -22.87 7.12
C VAL A 317 10.82 -22.57 8.37
N MET A 318 11.40 -21.85 9.29
CA MET A 318 10.71 -21.18 10.38
C MET A 318 10.44 -19.73 9.96
N TYR A 319 9.18 -19.34 9.86
CA TYR A 319 8.71 -18.04 9.40
C TYR A 319 8.07 -17.28 10.54
N GLY A 320 8.54 -16.07 10.87
CA GLY A 320 7.99 -15.27 11.95
C GLY A 320 8.98 -14.29 12.59
N ASN A 321 8.68 -13.92 13.85
CA ASN A 321 9.40 -12.90 14.60
C ASN A 321 10.67 -13.43 15.26
N ILE A 322 11.81 -13.00 14.78
CA ILE A 322 13.14 -13.36 15.23
C ILE A 322 13.89 -12.10 15.66
N GLY A 323 14.68 -12.17 16.71
CA GLY A 323 15.49 -11.02 17.11
C GLY A 323 15.76 -10.93 18.61
N SER A 324 16.02 -9.70 19.05
CA SER A 324 16.32 -9.34 20.44
C SER A 324 15.06 -8.86 21.18
N PRO A 325 15.13 -8.68 22.51
CA PRO A 325 14.01 -8.08 23.24
C PRO A 325 13.63 -6.67 22.80
N THR A 326 14.54 -5.95 22.14
CA THR A 326 14.37 -4.55 21.75
C THR A 326 14.20 -4.35 20.25
N ARG A 327 14.46 -5.41 19.44
CA ARG A 327 14.33 -5.34 17.98
C ARG A 327 13.95 -6.69 17.40
N LEU A 328 12.81 -6.74 16.77
CA LEU A 328 12.33 -7.91 16.03
C LEU A 328 12.51 -7.69 14.54
N ASP A 329 12.65 -8.79 13.83
CA ASP A 329 12.71 -8.88 12.41
C ASP A 329 11.77 -10.02 11.97
N PHE A 330 10.82 -9.75 11.14
CA PHE A 330 9.92 -10.75 10.60
C PHE A 330 10.58 -11.38 9.37
N THR A 331 10.97 -12.64 9.46
CA THR A 331 11.81 -13.26 8.43
C THR A 331 11.71 -14.80 8.44
N VAL A 332 12.46 -15.45 7.57
CA VAL A 332 12.66 -16.88 7.56
C VAL A 332 14.04 -17.27 8.07
N VAL A 333 14.09 -18.36 8.81
CA VAL A 333 15.36 -19.03 9.17
C VAL A 333 15.23 -20.53 8.94
N GLY A 334 16.35 -21.15 8.65
CA GLY A 334 16.41 -22.61 8.43
C GLY A 334 17.54 -22.97 7.49
N THR A 335 17.80 -24.28 7.38
CA THR A 335 18.82 -24.81 6.48
C THR A 335 18.55 -24.41 5.02
N ALA A 336 17.27 -24.33 4.64
CA ALA A 336 16.84 -23.95 3.29
C ALA A 336 17.33 -22.56 2.89
N VAL A 337 17.34 -21.57 3.83
CA VAL A 337 17.88 -20.23 3.58
C VAL A 337 19.39 -20.24 3.37
N ASN A 338 20.10 -21.09 4.13
CA ASN A 338 21.54 -21.24 3.95
C ASN A 338 21.88 -21.89 2.60
N ILE A 339 21.09 -22.85 2.16
CA ILE A 339 21.27 -23.52 0.86
C ILE A 339 21.11 -22.52 -0.28
N VAL A 340 20.03 -21.71 -0.29
CA VAL A 340 19.81 -20.73 -1.37
C VAL A 340 20.93 -19.69 -1.43
N SER A 341 21.48 -19.27 -0.29
CA SER A 341 22.63 -18.36 -0.26
C SER A 341 23.90 -19.00 -0.85
N ARG A 342 24.09 -20.32 -0.70
CA ARG A 342 25.23 -21.01 -1.34
C ARG A 342 25.02 -21.21 -2.84
N LEU A 343 23.81 -21.50 -3.26
CA LEU A 343 23.44 -21.58 -4.67
C LEU A 343 23.65 -20.25 -5.40
N GLU A 344 23.38 -19.12 -4.72
CA GLU A 344 23.66 -17.80 -5.25
C GLU A 344 25.16 -17.63 -5.56
N GLY A 345 26.05 -18.04 -4.64
CA GLY A 345 27.49 -18.05 -4.88
C GLY A 345 27.89 -18.94 -6.06
N ILE A 346 27.23 -20.09 -6.24
CA ILE A 346 27.46 -20.98 -7.40
C ILE A 346 26.98 -20.30 -8.69
N ALA A 347 25.86 -19.60 -8.69
CA ALA A 347 25.40 -18.83 -9.84
C ALA A 347 26.42 -17.77 -10.30
N LYS A 348 27.00 -17.07 -9.33
CA LYS A 348 28.08 -16.10 -9.59
C LYS A 348 29.30 -16.76 -10.22
N ALA A 349 29.74 -17.89 -9.68
CA ALA A 349 30.93 -18.61 -10.12
C ALA A 349 30.77 -19.31 -11.48
N SER A 350 29.62 -19.89 -11.75
CA SER A 350 29.33 -20.61 -13.00
C SER A 350 28.96 -19.71 -14.17
N GLY A 351 28.66 -18.43 -13.91
CA GLY A 351 28.19 -17.51 -14.95
C GLY A 351 26.70 -17.65 -15.29
N GLU A 352 25.99 -18.59 -14.64
CA GLU A 352 24.55 -18.78 -14.86
C GLU A 352 23.72 -17.66 -14.24
N THR A 353 22.65 -17.27 -14.90
CA THR A 353 21.75 -16.23 -14.38
C THR A 353 20.86 -16.79 -13.27
N VAL A 354 20.30 -18.00 -13.46
CA VAL A 354 19.40 -18.62 -12.50
C VAL A 354 19.84 -20.05 -12.23
N VAL A 355 20.06 -20.37 -10.97
CA VAL A 355 20.38 -21.74 -10.53
C VAL A 355 19.37 -22.23 -9.51
N CYS A 356 19.19 -23.55 -9.43
CA CYS A 356 18.35 -24.15 -8.39
C CYS A 356 18.95 -25.45 -7.85
N SER A 357 18.47 -25.84 -6.67
CA SER A 357 18.79 -27.13 -6.06
C SER A 357 18.08 -28.27 -6.76
N GLU A 358 18.58 -29.50 -6.57
CA GLU A 358 17.94 -30.74 -7.01
C GLU A 358 16.49 -30.86 -6.48
N THR A 359 16.25 -30.50 -5.20
CA THR A 359 14.91 -30.53 -4.59
C THR A 359 13.93 -29.59 -5.30
N PHE A 360 14.41 -28.42 -5.72
CA PHE A 360 13.61 -27.46 -6.49
C PHE A 360 13.40 -27.95 -7.94
N ALA A 361 14.46 -28.44 -8.57
CA ALA A 361 14.41 -28.95 -9.94
C ALA A 361 13.41 -30.12 -10.08
N SER A 362 13.30 -30.98 -9.05
CA SER A 362 12.33 -32.09 -9.04
C SER A 362 10.87 -31.66 -8.90
N ALA A 363 10.62 -30.40 -8.45
CA ALA A 363 9.29 -29.86 -8.27
C ALA A 363 8.77 -29.04 -9.48
N VAL A 364 9.59 -28.85 -10.50
CA VAL A 364 9.27 -28.13 -11.73
C VAL A 364 9.46 -29.00 -12.98
N PRO A 365 8.88 -28.66 -14.14
CA PRO A 365 9.09 -29.42 -15.37
C PRO A 365 10.58 -29.56 -15.73
N ALA A 366 11.04 -30.78 -16.02
CA ALA A 366 12.43 -31.06 -16.36
C ALA A 366 12.94 -30.29 -17.60
N THR A 367 12.03 -29.83 -18.46
CA THR A 367 12.35 -29.00 -19.63
C THR A 367 12.87 -27.59 -19.23
N LEU A 368 12.61 -27.15 -18.01
CA LEU A 368 13.06 -25.87 -17.50
C LEU A 368 14.44 -25.94 -16.83
N THR A 369 15.02 -27.13 -16.65
CA THR A 369 16.25 -27.29 -15.90
C THR A 369 17.30 -28.09 -16.71
N ARG A 370 18.57 -27.75 -16.54
CA ARG A 370 19.71 -28.53 -17.00
C ARG A 370 20.74 -28.63 -15.89
N THR A 371 21.34 -29.78 -15.71
CA THR A 371 22.42 -29.94 -14.73
C THR A 371 23.65 -29.11 -15.13
N ILE A 372 24.28 -28.48 -14.14
CA ILE A 372 25.55 -27.76 -14.29
C ILE A 372 26.69 -28.42 -13.50
N GLY A 373 26.42 -29.60 -12.94
CA GLY A 373 27.38 -30.41 -12.20
C GLY A 373 27.04 -30.62 -10.74
N ARG A 374 27.96 -31.20 -10.00
CA ARG A 374 27.84 -31.45 -8.56
C ARG A 374 28.71 -30.48 -7.79
N SER A 375 28.20 -30.03 -6.68
CA SER A 375 28.92 -29.11 -5.78
C SER A 375 28.67 -29.47 -4.31
N ALA A 376 29.70 -29.33 -3.50
CA ALA A 376 29.55 -29.39 -2.05
C ALA A 376 28.82 -28.13 -1.56
N ILE A 377 27.65 -28.29 -0.98
CA ILE A 377 26.85 -27.19 -0.39
C ILE A 377 27.10 -27.25 1.11
N LYS A 378 27.79 -26.26 1.65
CA LYS A 378 28.08 -26.19 3.08
C LYS A 378 26.78 -26.25 3.91
N GLY A 379 26.65 -27.24 4.77
CA GLY A 379 25.46 -27.51 5.58
C GLY A 379 24.60 -28.68 5.07
N LEU A 380 25.01 -29.29 3.96
CA LEU A 380 24.50 -30.58 3.48
C LEU A 380 25.66 -31.58 3.39
N ASP A 381 25.38 -32.83 3.69
CA ASP A 381 26.38 -33.91 3.59
C ASP A 381 26.57 -34.32 2.10
N GLY A 382 27.81 -34.36 1.67
CA GLY A 382 28.20 -34.82 0.32
C GLY A 382 28.10 -33.73 -0.75
N GLU A 383 28.12 -34.16 -2.00
CA GLU A 383 27.95 -33.34 -3.19
C GLU A 383 26.52 -33.45 -3.70
N HIS A 384 25.94 -32.33 -4.04
CA HIS A 384 24.57 -32.21 -4.55
C HIS A 384 24.58 -31.73 -6.00
N GLU A 385 23.66 -32.25 -6.76
CA GLU A 385 23.47 -31.79 -8.14
C GLU A 385 22.85 -30.38 -8.16
N VAL A 386 23.40 -29.51 -8.99
CA VAL A 386 22.96 -28.14 -9.16
C VAL A 386 22.49 -27.97 -10.60
N PHE A 387 21.40 -27.26 -10.77
CA PHE A 387 20.75 -27.04 -12.05
C PHE A 387 20.73 -25.55 -12.41
N ALA A 388 20.99 -25.25 -13.69
CA ALA A 388 20.64 -23.96 -14.27
C ALA A 388 19.21 -24.04 -14.79
N MET A 389 18.48 -22.92 -14.64
CA MET A 389 17.13 -22.79 -15.15
C MET A 389 17.11 -22.14 -16.53
N ALA A 390 16.40 -22.75 -17.47
CA ALA A 390 16.04 -22.14 -18.72
C ALA A 390 14.90 -21.14 -18.47
N VAL A 391 15.26 -19.92 -18.08
CA VAL A 391 14.33 -18.80 -18.02
C VAL A 391 14.17 -18.34 -19.46
N GLU A 392 12.96 -18.42 -20.02
CA GLU A 392 12.69 -18.35 -21.47
C GLU A 392 13.55 -17.31 -22.21
N ARG A 393 14.34 -17.82 -23.15
CA ARG A 393 14.71 -17.04 -24.30
C ARG A 393 13.42 -16.91 -25.12
N ASP A 394 12.92 -15.70 -25.24
CA ASP A 394 11.81 -15.40 -26.14
C ASP A 394 12.06 -16.10 -27.49
N SER A 395 11.15 -16.97 -27.91
CA SER A 395 11.18 -17.68 -29.19
C SER A 395 10.75 -16.73 -30.31
N ARG A 396 11.35 -15.52 -30.36
CA ARG A 396 11.30 -14.58 -31.46
C ARG A 396 12.72 -14.19 -31.85
N ALA A 397 13.40 -15.10 -32.52
CA ALA A 397 14.49 -14.83 -33.43
C ALA A 397 14.09 -15.32 -34.83
#